data_7ac1cfee1f14a817f10efedeab9175f9
#
_entry.id   7ac1cfee1f14a817f10efedeab9175f9
#
_cell.length_a   1.000
_cell.length_b   1.000
_cell.length_c   1.000
_cell.angle_alpha   90.00
_cell.angle_beta   90.00
_cell.angle_gamma   90.00
#
_symmetry.space_group_name_H-M   'P 1'
#
loop_
_entity.id
_entity.type
_entity.pdbx_description
1 polymer ?
#
loop_
_entity_poly.entity_id
_entity_poly.type
_entity_poly.pdbx_seq_one_letter_code
_entity_poly.pdbx_strand_id
1 'polypeptide(L)'
;MAVEYNMRRGLIVDSLNRMGLSCFDPQGAFYVFPSIQSTGLSSEEFCERLLRSQKVAVVPGSAFGESGEGFVRISYSYSVDHLVEALKRIERFLQELKAQ
;
A
#
# COMPACT_ATOMS: atom_id res chain seq x y z
N MET A 1 8.70 -15.07 -13.20
CA MET A 1 8.66 -14.82 -14.65
C MET A 1 8.21 -13.39 -14.91
N ALA A 2 8.72 -12.80 -15.97
CA ALA A 2 8.49 -11.38 -16.25
C ALA A 2 7.01 -11.01 -16.42
N VAL A 3 6.24 -11.89 -17.08
CA VAL A 3 4.80 -11.62 -17.32
C VAL A 3 4.03 -11.56 -16.02
N GLU A 4 4.24 -12.53 -15.14
CA GLU A 4 3.56 -12.56 -13.84
C GLU A 4 3.97 -11.37 -12.97
N TYR A 5 5.25 -11.03 -13.00
CA TYR A 5 5.75 -9.87 -12.27
C TYR A 5 5.08 -8.59 -12.73
N ASN A 6 4.98 -8.40 -14.05
CA ASN A 6 4.34 -7.21 -14.61
C ASN A 6 2.85 -7.16 -14.30
N MET A 7 2.18 -8.30 -14.26
CA MET A 7 0.77 -8.36 -13.89
C MET A 7 0.56 -7.92 -12.45
N ARG A 8 1.41 -8.41 -11.53
CA ARG A 8 1.30 -8.04 -10.12
C ARG A 8 1.57 -6.56 -9.93
N ARG A 9 2.58 -6.02 -10.62
CA ARG A 9 2.89 -4.60 -10.55
C ARG A 9 1.72 -3.75 -11.02
N GLY A 10 1.15 -4.09 -12.18
CA GLY A 10 0.01 -3.36 -12.71
C GLY A 10 -1.19 -3.42 -11.78
N LEU A 11 -1.47 -4.60 -11.25
CA LEU A 11 -2.58 -4.79 -10.33
C LEU A 11 -2.46 -3.91 -9.09
N ILE A 12 -1.29 -3.90 -8.46
CA ILE A 12 -1.13 -3.15 -7.22
C ILE A 12 -1.14 -1.65 -7.47
N VAL A 13 -0.45 -1.17 -8.52
CA VAL A 13 -0.40 0.25 -8.84
C VAL A 13 -1.80 0.78 -9.19
N ASP A 14 -2.51 0.07 -10.07
CA ASP A 14 -3.85 0.50 -10.49
C ASP A 14 -4.82 0.49 -9.33
N SER A 15 -4.77 -0.54 -8.48
CA SER A 15 -5.67 -0.66 -7.34
C SER A 15 -5.45 0.45 -6.33
N LEU A 16 -4.18 0.74 -6.01
CA LEU A 16 -3.86 1.77 -5.04
C LEU A 16 -4.27 3.15 -5.54
N ASN A 17 -4.01 3.45 -6.81
CA ASN A 17 -4.42 4.72 -7.39
C ASN A 17 -5.94 4.87 -7.39
N ARG A 18 -6.66 3.80 -7.70
CA ARG A 18 -8.12 3.81 -7.70
C ARG A 18 -8.68 4.04 -6.31
N MET A 19 -8.01 3.54 -5.28
CA MET A 19 -8.43 3.75 -3.89
C MET A 19 -8.13 5.17 -3.37
N GLY A 20 -7.36 5.95 -4.11
CA GLY A 20 -6.97 7.28 -3.69
C GLY A 20 -5.62 7.34 -3.01
N LEU A 21 -4.86 6.26 -3.03
CA LEU A 21 -3.48 6.25 -2.52
C LEU A 21 -2.56 6.40 -3.71
N SER A 22 -2.19 7.65 -4.00
CA SER A 22 -1.40 7.99 -5.17
C SER A 22 -0.10 7.18 -5.21
N CYS A 23 0.12 6.46 -6.30
CA CYS A 23 1.23 5.53 -6.41
C CYS A 23 1.84 5.60 -7.80
N PHE A 24 3.15 5.78 -7.84
CA PHE A 24 3.88 5.78 -9.11
C PHE A 24 4.25 4.36 -9.49
N ASP A 25 4.36 4.13 -10.80
CA ASP A 25 4.80 2.83 -11.33
C ASP A 25 6.28 2.63 -10.98
N PRO A 26 6.60 1.63 -10.15
CA PRO A 26 8.00 1.36 -9.80
C PRO A 26 8.70 0.64 -10.94
N GLN A 27 9.92 1.03 -11.23
CA GLN A 27 10.71 0.39 -12.27
C GLN A 27 11.81 -0.44 -11.62
N GLY A 28 11.77 -1.76 -11.87
CA GLY A 28 12.83 -2.66 -11.45
C GLY A 28 12.87 -2.98 -9.95
N ALA A 29 11.81 -2.66 -9.21
CA ALA A 29 11.74 -2.94 -7.78
C ALA A 29 10.57 -3.84 -7.45
N PHE A 30 10.65 -4.52 -6.29
CA PHE A 30 9.56 -5.37 -5.80
C PHE A 30 8.68 -4.64 -4.79
N TYR A 31 8.77 -3.32 -4.76
CA TYR A 31 8.05 -2.48 -3.80
C TYR A 31 7.36 -1.33 -4.50
N VAL A 32 6.25 -0.89 -3.90
CA VAL A 32 5.62 0.36 -4.29
C VAL A 32 5.57 1.27 -3.07
N PHE A 33 5.51 2.58 -3.30
CA PHE A 33 5.46 3.59 -2.25
C PHE A 33 4.24 4.48 -2.47
N PRO A 34 3.04 4.00 -2.14
CA PRO A 34 1.86 4.85 -2.26
C PRO A 34 1.86 5.94 -1.19
N SER A 35 1.33 7.10 -1.56
CA SER A 35 1.13 8.20 -0.63
C SER A 35 -0.13 7.93 0.19
N ILE A 36 -0.04 8.13 1.51
CA ILE A 36 -1.20 7.98 2.39
C ILE A 36 -1.63 9.34 2.93
N GLN A 37 -1.16 10.43 2.32
CA GLN A 37 -1.46 11.77 2.80
C GLN A 37 -2.95 12.08 2.74
N SER A 38 -3.68 11.50 1.80
CA SER A 38 -5.12 11.70 1.68
C SER A 38 -5.89 11.16 2.89
N THR A 39 -5.28 10.29 3.70
CA THR A 39 -5.93 9.73 4.89
C THR A 39 -5.83 10.67 6.09
N GLY A 40 -4.90 11.59 6.08
CA GLY A 40 -4.65 12.46 7.22
C GLY A 40 -3.84 11.83 8.34
N LEU A 41 -3.43 10.58 8.18
CA LEU A 41 -2.65 9.86 9.19
C LEU A 41 -1.16 9.97 8.89
N SER A 42 -0.33 9.86 9.95
CA SER A 42 1.11 9.69 9.76
C SER A 42 1.38 8.29 9.22
N SER A 43 2.57 8.09 8.65
CA SER A 43 2.92 6.79 8.11
C SER A 43 2.92 5.70 9.19
N GLU A 44 3.41 6.02 10.37
CA GLU A 44 3.43 5.05 11.48
C GLU A 44 2.02 4.74 11.96
N GLU A 45 1.17 5.75 12.11
CA GLU A 45 -0.20 5.55 12.55
C GLU A 45 -1.00 4.74 11.52
N PHE A 46 -0.81 5.05 10.25
CA PHE A 46 -1.46 4.29 9.19
C PHE A 46 -1.11 2.81 9.27
N CYS A 47 0.20 2.51 9.38
CA CYS A 47 0.68 1.12 9.44
C CYS A 47 0.16 0.39 10.67
N GLU A 48 0.18 1.06 11.82
CA GLU A 48 -0.28 0.45 13.07
C GLU A 48 -1.77 0.15 13.04
N ARG A 49 -2.57 1.10 12.58
CA ARG A 49 -4.02 0.93 12.54
C ARG A 49 -4.42 -0.10 11.48
N LEU A 50 -3.74 -0.13 10.35
CA LEU A 50 -4.01 -1.11 9.30
C LEU A 50 -3.71 -2.52 9.80
N LEU A 51 -2.59 -2.72 10.48
CA LEU A 51 -2.23 -4.01 11.03
C LEU A 51 -3.25 -4.46 12.08
N ARG A 52 -3.65 -3.56 12.96
CA ARG A 52 -4.59 -3.87 14.02
C ARG A 52 -5.98 -4.20 13.49
N SER A 53 -6.45 -3.42 12.52
CA SER A 53 -7.80 -3.55 11.98
C SER A 53 -7.94 -4.67 10.97
N GLN A 54 -7.00 -4.78 10.03
CA GLN A 54 -7.15 -5.66 8.88
C GLN A 54 -6.07 -6.74 8.80
N LYS A 55 -5.12 -6.75 9.73
CA LYS A 55 -4.02 -7.73 9.76
C LYS A 55 -3.15 -7.68 8.52
N VAL A 56 -2.97 -6.48 7.96
CA VAL A 56 -2.08 -6.25 6.82
C VAL A 56 -0.88 -5.45 7.31
N ALA A 57 0.31 -5.98 7.06
CA ALA A 57 1.56 -5.34 7.48
C ALA A 57 2.21 -4.63 6.30
N VAL A 58 2.45 -3.33 6.47
CA VAL A 58 3.21 -2.53 5.51
C VAL A 58 4.27 -1.76 6.29
N VAL A 59 5.27 -1.23 5.62
CA VAL A 59 6.37 -0.53 6.28
C VAL A 59 6.14 0.98 6.18
N PRO A 60 6.18 1.72 7.31
CA PRO A 60 6.02 3.17 7.25
C PRO A 60 7.19 3.82 6.53
N GLY A 61 6.91 4.82 5.70
CA GLY A 61 7.97 5.51 4.96
C GLY A 61 8.95 6.22 5.88
N SER A 62 8.51 6.62 7.08
CA SER A 62 9.40 7.26 8.06
C SER A 62 10.58 6.36 8.44
N ALA A 63 10.47 5.03 8.29
CA ALA A 63 11.57 4.12 8.55
C ALA A 63 12.74 4.32 7.58
N PHE A 64 12.51 5.01 6.47
CA PHE A 64 13.52 5.25 5.44
C PHE A 64 14.02 6.70 5.44
N GLY A 65 13.65 7.47 6.47
CA GLY A 65 14.08 8.85 6.62
C GLY A 65 12.90 9.81 6.61
N GLU A 66 13.18 11.08 6.92
CA GLU A 66 12.13 12.10 7.01
C GLU A 66 11.38 12.30 5.70
N SER A 67 12.08 12.16 4.57
CA SER A 67 11.46 12.35 3.27
C SER A 67 10.44 11.27 2.94
N GLY A 68 10.44 10.14 3.68
CA GLY A 68 9.48 9.07 3.48
C GLY A 68 8.18 9.26 4.25
N GLU A 69 8.08 10.28 5.09
CA GLU A 69 6.84 10.53 5.82
C GLU A 69 5.72 10.87 4.84
N GLY A 70 4.55 10.29 5.06
CA GLY A 70 3.41 10.44 4.16
C GLY A 70 3.31 9.33 3.14
N PHE A 71 4.22 8.36 3.17
CA PHE A 71 4.25 7.22 2.27
C PHE A 71 4.37 5.93 3.08
N VAL A 72 3.96 4.81 2.47
CA VAL A 72 4.22 3.49 3.04
C VAL A 72 4.82 2.62 1.94
N ARG A 73 5.54 1.59 2.34
CA ARG A 73 6.16 0.65 1.39
C ARG A 73 5.38 -0.67 1.41
N ILE A 74 4.96 -1.11 0.24
CA ILE A 74 4.24 -2.36 0.09
C ILE A 74 5.03 -3.26 -0.87
N SER A 75 5.33 -4.49 -0.43
CA SER A 75 5.97 -5.48 -1.28
C SER A 75 4.92 -6.17 -2.14
N TYR A 76 5.23 -6.43 -3.42
CA TYR A 76 4.34 -7.19 -4.28
C TYR A 76 5.00 -8.47 -4.79
N SER A 77 5.95 -9.01 -4.01
CA SER A 77 6.59 -10.28 -4.34
C SER A 77 5.75 -11.49 -3.93
N TYR A 78 4.56 -11.26 -3.37
CA TYR A 78 3.65 -12.33 -2.97
C TYR A 78 2.83 -12.84 -4.16
N SER A 79 2.14 -13.95 -3.98
CA SER A 79 1.25 -14.48 -5.01
C SER A 79 0.12 -13.49 -5.32
N VAL A 80 -0.47 -13.63 -6.51
CA VAL A 80 -1.59 -12.76 -6.91
C VAL A 80 -2.75 -12.86 -5.91
N ASP A 81 -3.04 -14.07 -5.43
CA ASP A 81 -4.12 -14.26 -4.46
C ASP A 81 -3.87 -13.49 -3.17
N HIS A 82 -2.64 -13.52 -2.67
CA HIS A 82 -2.29 -12.76 -1.47
C HIS A 82 -2.39 -11.26 -1.72
N LEU A 83 -1.94 -10.80 -2.89
CA LEU A 83 -2.04 -9.37 -3.22
C LEU A 83 -3.48 -8.91 -3.32
N VAL A 84 -4.34 -9.69 -3.97
CA VAL A 84 -5.75 -9.33 -4.10
C VAL A 84 -6.40 -9.23 -2.73
N GLU A 85 -6.12 -10.20 -1.85
CA GLU A 85 -6.67 -10.17 -0.50
C GLU A 85 -6.17 -8.97 0.29
N ALA A 86 -4.87 -8.67 0.22
CA ALA A 86 -4.30 -7.53 0.91
C ALA A 86 -4.91 -6.22 0.40
N LEU A 87 -5.09 -6.08 -0.90
CA LEU A 87 -5.67 -4.87 -1.48
C LEU A 87 -7.12 -4.69 -1.05
N LYS A 88 -7.89 -5.77 -0.96
CA LYS A 88 -9.26 -5.70 -0.45
C LYS A 88 -9.30 -5.22 0.98
N ARG A 89 -8.37 -5.69 1.81
CA ARG A 89 -8.30 -5.29 3.22
C ARG A 89 -7.88 -3.83 3.36
N ILE A 90 -6.96 -3.37 2.53
CA ILE A 90 -6.56 -1.97 2.53
C ILE A 90 -7.75 -1.09 2.15
N GLU A 91 -8.50 -1.47 1.12
CA GLU A 91 -9.69 -0.73 0.72
C GLU A 91 -10.72 -0.67 1.84
N ARG A 92 -10.94 -1.79 2.53
CA ARG A 92 -11.86 -1.85 3.67
C ARG A 92 -11.41 -0.91 4.78
N PHE A 93 -10.10 -0.87 5.06
CA PHE A 93 -9.55 0.03 6.05
C PHE A 93 -9.80 1.49 5.69
N LEU A 94 -9.60 1.84 4.42
CA LEU A 94 -9.85 3.21 3.97
C LEU A 94 -11.32 3.59 4.13
N GLN A 95 -12.22 2.65 3.88
CA GLN A 95 -13.65 2.88 4.09
C GLN A 95 -13.96 3.10 5.57
N GLU A 96 -13.31 2.35 6.47
CA GLU A 96 -13.44 2.55 7.91
C GLU A 96 -13.01 3.96 8.31
N LEU A 97 -11.92 4.44 7.74
CA LEU A 97 -11.44 5.79 8.03
C LEU A 97 -12.44 6.85 7.59
N LYS A 98 -13.07 6.66 6.46
CA LYS A 98 -14.07 7.62 5.94
C LYS A 98 -15.33 7.63 6.79
N ALA A 99 -15.63 6.54 7.48
CA ALA A 99 -16.82 6.42 8.31
C ALA A 99 -16.67 7.05 9.70
N GLN A 100 -15.46 7.44 10.05
CA GLN A 100 -15.18 8.06 11.35
C GLN A 100 -15.53 9.53 11.37
#